data_2bfd1e11707e4970be8ec5258a91eeca
#
_entry.id   2bfd1e11707e4970be8ec5258a91eeca
#
_cell.length_a   1.000
_cell.length_b   1.000
_cell.length_c   1.000
_cell.angle_alpha   90.00
_cell.angle_beta   90.00
_cell.angle_gamma   90.00
#
_symmetry.space_group_name_H-M   'P 1'
#
loop_
_entity.id
_entity.type
_entity.pdbx_description
1 polymer ?
#
loop_
_entity_poly.entity_id
_entity_poly.type
_entity_poly.pdbx_seq_one_letter_code
_entity_poly.pdbx_strand_id
1 'polypeptide(L)'
;GKSEILDEDARKTYEALTMFSNGRYQMTEETLLGSLQTLSELLFSHYHKKTVILIDEYDVPLDKAFQHGYYKEMVFLIRAMFGKALKTNDALAFAVLTGCLRVSKESIFTGLNNFKILSITDTRFDEQFGFTDAEVQKLLSDYHLENRFREVKEWYDGYRFGKADVYCPWDVINFVDRAKDDPEAKPEAYWINTSGNDLVKRFIDKANK
;
A
#
# COMPACT_ATOMS: atom_id res chain seq x y z
N GLY A 1 -11.18 21.96 -9.52
CA GLY A 1 -12.01 22.31 -8.64
C GLY A 1 -12.80 23.59 -8.57
N LYS A 2 -13.93 23.49 -7.85
CA LYS A 2 -14.84 24.62 -7.62
C LYS A 2 -14.63 25.22 -6.22
N SER A 3 -13.38 25.37 -5.76
CA SER A 3 -13.10 26.01 -4.48
C SER A 3 -13.24 27.52 -4.63
N GLU A 4 -14.02 28.15 -3.80
CA GLU A 4 -14.16 29.61 -3.71
C GLU A 4 -13.07 30.25 -2.83
N ILE A 5 -12.36 29.44 -2.07
CA ILE A 5 -11.34 29.85 -1.09
C ILE A 5 -9.97 30.00 -1.75
N LEU A 6 -9.70 29.20 -2.78
CA LEU A 6 -8.41 29.25 -3.49
C LEU A 6 -8.33 30.50 -4.36
N ASP A 7 -7.22 31.23 -4.25
CA ASP A 7 -6.90 32.37 -5.09
C ASP A 7 -6.60 31.95 -6.54
N GLU A 8 -6.35 32.94 -7.41
CA GLU A 8 -6.13 32.70 -8.83
C GLU A 8 -4.86 31.90 -9.10
N ASP A 9 -3.79 32.09 -8.31
CA ASP A 9 -2.53 31.36 -8.48
C ASP A 9 -2.65 29.90 -8.05
N ALA A 10 -3.35 29.61 -6.95
CA ALA A 10 -3.68 28.25 -6.53
C ALA A 10 -4.54 27.53 -7.58
N ARG A 11 -5.47 28.24 -8.24
CA ARG A 11 -6.27 27.66 -9.33
C ARG A 11 -5.43 27.33 -10.56
N LYS A 12 -4.54 28.22 -10.98
CA LYS A 12 -3.59 27.96 -12.08
C LYS A 12 -2.69 26.74 -11.76
N THR A 13 -2.23 26.66 -10.53
CA THR A 13 -1.42 25.52 -10.05
C THR A 13 -2.21 24.21 -10.11
N TYR A 14 -3.47 24.22 -9.69
CA TYR A 14 -4.36 23.07 -9.82
C TYR A 14 -4.61 22.69 -11.29
N GLU A 15 -4.83 23.66 -12.16
CA GLU A 15 -5.02 23.44 -13.59
C GLU A 15 -3.80 22.81 -14.24
N ALA A 16 -2.58 23.23 -13.87
CA ALA A 16 -1.34 22.62 -14.33
C ALA A 16 -1.22 21.12 -13.97
N LEU A 17 -1.80 20.69 -12.83
CA LEU A 17 -1.85 19.29 -12.43
C LEU A 17 -2.93 18.48 -13.17
N THR A 18 -4.00 19.11 -13.60
CA THR A 18 -5.21 18.41 -14.09
C THR A 18 -5.50 18.62 -15.57
N MET A 19 -4.73 19.48 -16.26
CA MET A 19 -4.91 19.78 -17.67
C MET A 19 -4.76 18.52 -18.52
N PHE A 20 -5.85 18.14 -19.19
CA PHE A 20 -5.90 16.97 -20.05
C PHE A 20 -6.32 17.37 -21.46
N SER A 21 -5.48 17.12 -22.45
CA SER A 21 -5.78 17.36 -23.85
C SER A 21 -5.10 16.32 -24.75
N ASN A 22 -5.68 16.08 -25.91
CA ASN A 22 -5.16 15.10 -26.88
C ASN A 22 -4.90 13.70 -26.28
N GLY A 23 -5.78 13.24 -25.36
CA GLY A 23 -5.68 11.91 -24.75
C GLY A 23 -4.61 11.75 -23.68
N ARG A 24 -3.97 12.84 -23.22
CA ARG A 24 -2.92 12.79 -22.20
C ARG A 24 -2.93 14.02 -21.29
N TYR A 25 -2.39 13.86 -20.09
CA TYR A 25 -2.09 14.98 -19.21
C TYR A 25 -0.94 15.82 -19.77
N GLN A 26 -1.05 17.14 -19.58
CA GLN A 26 -0.09 18.13 -20.09
C GLN A 26 0.92 18.57 -19.02
N MET A 27 1.05 17.83 -17.95
CA MET A 27 2.03 18.12 -16.90
C MET A 27 3.45 18.16 -17.45
N THR A 28 4.22 19.16 -17.04
CA THR A 28 5.68 19.12 -17.19
C THR A 28 6.28 18.11 -16.20
N GLU A 29 7.52 17.70 -16.43
CA GLU A 29 8.24 16.83 -15.47
C GLU A 29 8.32 17.50 -14.09
N GLU A 30 8.61 18.78 -14.01
CA GLU A 30 8.68 19.52 -12.76
C GLU A 30 7.33 19.51 -12.01
N THR A 31 6.23 19.74 -12.73
CA THR A 31 4.88 19.67 -12.16
C THR A 31 4.57 18.28 -11.63
N LEU A 32 4.95 17.23 -12.38
CA LEU A 32 4.76 15.85 -11.95
C LEU A 32 5.57 15.52 -10.68
N LEU A 33 6.84 15.91 -10.63
CA LEU A 33 7.70 15.70 -9.46
C LEU A 33 7.22 16.44 -8.20
N GLY A 34 6.50 17.56 -8.36
CA GLY A 34 5.91 18.35 -7.28
C GLY A 34 4.46 17.99 -6.94
N SER A 35 3.81 17.12 -7.70
CA SER A 35 2.36 16.94 -7.68
C SER A 35 1.75 16.62 -6.31
N LEU A 36 2.33 15.70 -5.56
CA LEU A 36 1.84 15.33 -4.21
C LEU A 36 2.00 16.48 -3.20
N GLN A 37 3.13 17.19 -3.24
CA GLN A 37 3.35 18.37 -2.41
C GLN A 37 2.33 19.45 -2.73
N THR A 38 2.21 19.81 -4.00
CA THR A 38 1.26 20.82 -4.47
C THR A 38 -0.18 20.48 -4.08
N LEU A 39 -0.59 19.21 -4.25
CA LEU A 39 -1.93 18.79 -3.81
C LEU A 39 -2.12 18.97 -2.30
N SER A 40 -1.10 18.63 -1.50
CA SER A 40 -1.13 18.83 -0.05
C SER A 40 -1.30 20.30 0.33
N GLU A 41 -0.57 21.19 -0.33
CA GLU A 41 -0.63 22.63 -0.10
C GLU A 41 -1.99 23.21 -0.50
N LEU A 42 -2.55 22.81 -1.63
CA LEU A 42 -3.89 23.20 -2.07
C LEU A 42 -4.99 22.74 -1.10
N LEU A 43 -4.89 21.50 -0.61
CA LEU A 43 -5.82 20.96 0.40
C LEU A 43 -5.67 21.70 1.73
N PHE A 44 -4.46 22.00 2.16
CA PHE A 44 -4.21 22.77 3.36
C PHE A 44 -4.79 24.19 3.26
N SER A 45 -4.59 24.86 2.12
CA SER A 45 -5.13 26.20 1.85
C SER A 45 -6.66 26.20 1.86
N HIS A 46 -7.30 25.13 1.38
CA HIS A 46 -8.75 25.02 1.34
C HIS A 46 -9.37 24.64 2.68
N TYR A 47 -8.81 23.61 3.36
CA TYR A 47 -9.41 23.04 4.58
C TYR A 47 -8.79 23.57 5.87
N HIS A 48 -7.68 24.28 5.82
CA HIS A 48 -6.87 24.72 6.96
C HIS A 48 -6.47 23.57 7.90
N LYS A 49 -6.30 22.38 7.32
CA LYS A 49 -5.87 21.16 8.01
C LYS A 49 -4.74 20.51 7.25
N LYS A 50 -3.69 20.09 7.97
CA LYS A 50 -2.59 19.34 7.37
C LYS A 50 -3.07 18.03 6.78
N THR A 51 -2.47 17.63 5.66
CA THR A 51 -2.83 16.43 4.92
C THR A 51 -2.18 15.18 5.52
N VAL A 52 -2.84 14.05 5.33
CA VAL A 52 -2.28 12.72 5.55
C VAL A 52 -2.05 12.10 4.18
N ILE A 53 -0.84 11.58 3.92
CA ILE A 53 -0.51 10.88 2.68
C ILE A 53 -0.40 9.39 2.98
N LEU A 54 -1.25 8.59 2.33
CA LEU A 54 -1.25 7.14 2.41
C LEU A 54 -0.87 6.60 1.02
N ILE A 55 0.20 5.81 0.95
CA ILE A 55 0.69 5.19 -0.28
C ILE A 55 0.78 3.70 -0.05
N ASP A 56 -0.07 2.95 -0.72
CA ASP A 56 -0.03 1.51 -0.71
C ASP A 56 0.80 0.99 -1.90
N GLU A 57 1.52 -0.12 -1.69
CA GLU A 57 2.31 -0.79 -2.72
C GLU A 57 3.29 0.15 -3.46
N TYR A 58 4.05 0.99 -2.72
CA TYR A 58 4.98 1.96 -3.33
C TYR A 58 6.04 1.31 -4.24
N ASP A 59 6.27 0.02 -4.11
CA ASP A 59 7.26 -0.76 -4.84
C ASP A 59 6.73 -1.34 -6.17
N VAL A 60 5.42 -1.42 -6.38
CA VAL A 60 4.82 -1.96 -7.62
C VAL A 60 5.27 -1.19 -8.87
N PRO A 61 5.28 0.15 -8.91
CA PRO A 61 5.79 0.88 -10.08
C PRO A 61 7.24 0.57 -10.42
N LEU A 62 8.06 0.30 -9.39
CA LEU A 62 9.48 -0.04 -9.56
C LEU A 62 9.66 -1.44 -10.12
N ASP A 63 8.88 -2.40 -9.66
CA ASP A 63 8.91 -3.75 -10.22
C ASP A 63 8.50 -3.72 -11.70
N LYS A 64 7.43 -3.01 -12.05
CA LYS A 64 7.03 -2.82 -13.45
C LYS A 64 8.09 -2.13 -14.28
N ALA A 65 8.71 -1.06 -13.76
CA ALA A 65 9.78 -0.37 -14.44
C ALA A 65 11.02 -1.25 -14.65
N PHE A 66 11.32 -2.12 -13.70
CA PHE A 66 12.40 -3.10 -13.84
C PHE A 66 12.09 -4.10 -14.95
N GLN A 67 10.86 -4.58 -15.03
CA GLN A 67 10.43 -5.51 -16.10
C GLN A 67 10.54 -4.90 -17.50
N HIS A 68 10.28 -3.60 -17.61
CA HIS A 68 10.23 -2.88 -18.88
C HIS A 68 11.48 -2.07 -19.19
N GLY A 69 12.52 -2.14 -18.36
CA GLY A 69 13.84 -1.56 -18.65
C GLY A 69 14.03 -0.07 -18.36
N TYR A 70 13.07 0.58 -17.63
CA TYR A 70 13.16 1.99 -17.23
C TYR A 70 13.21 2.18 -15.69
N TYR A 71 13.85 1.25 -15.00
CA TYR A 71 13.96 1.26 -13.54
C TYR A 71 14.62 2.53 -12.97
N LYS A 72 15.69 3.01 -13.62
CA LYS A 72 16.42 4.20 -13.15
C LYS A 72 15.58 5.47 -13.20
N GLU A 73 14.83 5.64 -14.26
CA GLU A 73 13.92 6.77 -14.48
C GLU A 73 12.79 6.74 -13.44
N MET A 74 12.22 5.56 -13.18
CA MET A 74 11.18 5.40 -12.16
C MET A 74 11.72 5.67 -10.75
N VAL A 75 12.92 5.19 -10.42
CA VAL A 75 13.57 5.50 -9.14
C VAL A 75 13.78 6.99 -8.97
N PHE A 76 14.24 7.68 -10.03
CA PHE A 76 14.41 9.13 -10.01
C PHE A 76 13.08 9.86 -9.75
N LEU A 77 12.03 9.50 -10.49
CA LEU A 77 10.69 10.07 -10.36
C LEU A 77 10.16 9.92 -8.92
N ILE A 78 10.13 8.68 -8.40
CA ILE A 78 9.57 8.39 -7.08
C ILE A 78 10.39 9.06 -5.98
N ARG A 79 11.72 9.01 -6.07
CA ARG A 79 12.61 9.67 -5.11
C ARG A 79 12.38 11.18 -5.05
N ALA A 80 12.29 11.84 -6.20
CA ALA A 80 12.08 13.27 -6.27
C ALA A 80 10.69 13.66 -5.75
N MET A 81 9.64 12.93 -6.15
CA MET A 81 8.27 13.13 -5.70
C MET A 81 8.14 12.94 -4.18
N PHE A 82 8.66 11.86 -3.64
CA PHE A 82 8.63 11.59 -2.20
C PHE A 82 9.51 12.58 -1.44
N GLY A 83 10.65 12.98 -2.00
CA GLY A 83 11.52 13.99 -1.40
C GLY A 83 10.79 15.31 -1.17
N LYS A 84 10.07 15.79 -2.16
CA LYS A 84 9.25 17.02 -2.07
C LYS A 84 8.06 16.83 -1.13
N ALA A 85 7.30 15.76 -1.30
CA ALA A 85 6.04 15.56 -0.57
C ALA A 85 6.23 15.21 0.92
N LEU A 86 7.30 14.49 1.27
CA LEU A 86 7.44 13.86 2.59
C LEU A 86 8.55 14.48 3.46
N LYS A 87 9.51 15.22 2.88
CA LYS A 87 10.62 15.78 3.63
C LYS A 87 10.44 17.27 3.96
N THR A 88 9.98 18.06 3.01
CA THR A 88 9.93 19.53 3.10
C THR A 88 8.53 20.07 2.79
N ASN A 89 7.50 19.44 3.35
CA ASN A 89 6.12 19.79 3.08
C ASN A 89 5.43 20.22 4.39
N ASP A 90 5.30 21.52 4.59
CA ASP A 90 4.67 22.10 5.77
C ASP A 90 3.17 21.80 5.88
N ALA A 91 2.54 21.46 4.75
CA ALA A 91 1.14 21.04 4.69
C ALA A 91 0.93 19.57 5.08
N LEU A 92 2.00 18.80 5.30
CA LEU A 92 1.93 17.39 5.70
C LEU A 92 1.78 17.24 7.21
N ALA A 93 0.81 16.43 7.66
CA ALA A 93 0.69 15.98 9.05
C ALA A 93 1.57 14.75 9.30
N PHE A 94 1.36 13.69 8.53
CA PHE A 94 2.16 12.47 8.50
C PHE A 94 1.90 11.68 7.23
N ALA A 95 2.76 10.69 6.97
CA ALA A 95 2.59 9.77 5.85
C ALA A 95 2.81 8.33 6.28
N VAL A 96 2.11 7.40 5.63
CA VAL A 96 2.32 5.96 5.74
C VAL A 96 2.52 5.40 4.34
N LEU A 97 3.59 4.63 4.17
CA LEU A 97 3.90 3.93 2.92
C LEU A 97 3.98 2.44 3.22
N THR A 98 3.28 1.62 2.44
CA THR A 98 3.37 0.16 2.50
C THR A 98 3.95 -0.42 1.22
N GLY A 99 4.55 -1.59 1.31
CA GLY A 99 5.10 -2.32 0.16
C GLY A 99 5.61 -3.70 0.56
N CYS A 100 5.68 -4.60 -0.39
CA CYS A 100 6.16 -5.97 -0.20
C CYS A 100 7.68 -6.06 -0.12
N LEU A 101 8.37 -5.14 -0.79
CA LEU A 101 9.83 -5.16 -0.87
C LEU A 101 10.42 -4.01 -0.07
N ARG A 102 11.38 -4.36 0.77
CA ARG A 102 12.32 -3.38 1.29
C ARG A 102 13.27 -2.98 0.14
N VAL A 103 12.84 -2.07 -0.71
CA VAL A 103 13.74 -1.49 -1.71
C VAL A 103 14.91 -0.86 -0.95
N SER A 104 16.13 -1.27 -1.28
CA SER A 104 17.34 -0.89 -0.54
C SER A 104 17.37 0.63 -0.33
N LYS A 105 17.86 1.07 0.84
CA LYS A 105 17.99 2.50 1.18
C LYS A 105 18.65 3.35 0.10
N GLU A 106 19.44 2.72 -0.76
CA GLU A 106 20.23 3.37 -1.80
C GLU A 106 19.45 3.82 -3.02
N SER A 107 18.21 3.32 -3.22
CA SER A 107 17.47 3.67 -4.44
C SER A 107 16.44 4.78 -4.24
N ILE A 108 15.42 4.60 -3.39
CA ILE A 108 14.29 5.56 -3.29
C ILE A 108 14.40 6.44 -2.05
N PHE A 109 14.77 5.86 -0.92
CA PHE A 109 14.77 6.55 0.37
C PHE A 109 16.10 7.26 0.68
N THR A 110 17.05 7.29 -0.26
CA THR A 110 18.27 8.07 -0.12
C THR A 110 17.94 9.55 0.07
N GLY A 111 18.36 10.11 1.20
CA GLY A 111 18.05 11.50 1.55
C GLY A 111 16.74 11.70 2.30
N LEU A 112 15.92 10.66 2.46
CA LEU A 112 14.75 10.65 3.34
C LEU A 112 15.12 9.95 4.64
N ASN A 113 15.58 10.70 5.63
CA ASN A 113 16.08 10.20 6.91
C ASN A 113 15.08 10.31 8.08
N ASN A 114 13.88 10.78 7.79
CA ASN A 114 12.79 10.99 8.76
C ASN A 114 11.76 9.83 8.80
N PHE A 115 12.04 8.70 8.14
CA PHE A 115 11.18 7.52 8.17
C PHE A 115 11.52 6.59 9.33
N LYS A 116 10.47 6.08 9.97
CA LYS A 116 10.54 4.86 10.77
C LYS A 116 10.12 3.69 9.88
N ILE A 117 11.05 2.78 9.61
CA ILE A 117 10.77 1.56 8.82
C ILE A 117 10.40 0.46 9.80
N LEU A 118 9.29 -0.21 9.52
CA LEU A 118 8.82 -1.39 10.22
C LEU A 118 8.73 -2.54 9.22
N SER A 119 9.01 -3.75 9.68
CA SER A 119 8.96 -4.97 8.89
C SER A 119 8.17 -6.05 9.61
N ILE A 120 7.95 -7.17 8.96
CA ILE A 120 7.25 -8.32 9.55
C ILE A 120 7.93 -8.88 10.82
N THR A 121 9.18 -8.50 11.10
CA THR A 121 9.91 -8.92 12.31
C THR A 121 9.72 -7.96 13.49
N ASP A 122 9.13 -6.78 13.26
CA ASP A 122 8.86 -5.80 14.30
C ASP A 122 7.60 -6.16 15.08
N THR A 123 7.61 -5.91 16.39
CA THR A 123 6.45 -6.16 17.27
C THR A 123 5.45 -5.00 17.28
N ARG A 124 5.79 -3.89 16.65
CA ARG A 124 4.88 -2.75 16.53
C ARG A 124 3.98 -2.98 15.32
N PHE A 125 2.68 -3.02 15.55
CA PHE A 125 1.64 -3.29 14.55
C PHE A 125 1.65 -4.72 14.00
N ASP A 126 2.15 -5.69 14.76
CA ASP A 126 2.24 -7.09 14.35
C ASP A 126 0.87 -7.79 14.26
N GLU A 127 -0.18 -7.22 14.83
CA GLU A 127 -1.56 -7.74 14.74
C GLU A 127 -2.42 -7.04 13.67
N GLN A 128 -1.93 -5.99 12.98
CA GLN A 128 -2.75 -5.16 12.09
C GLN A 128 -2.82 -5.64 10.64
N PHE A 129 -1.99 -6.59 10.25
CA PHE A 129 -1.89 -7.05 8.86
C PHE A 129 -2.40 -8.49 8.65
N GLY A 130 -3.23 -8.96 9.56
CA GLY A 130 -3.87 -10.27 9.50
C GLY A 130 -4.96 -10.36 10.57
N PHE A 131 -5.71 -11.45 10.60
CA PHE A 131 -6.61 -11.72 11.72
C PHE A 131 -5.89 -12.46 12.82
N THR A 132 -6.14 -12.07 14.06
CA THR A 132 -5.73 -12.80 15.27
C THR A 132 -6.67 -13.96 15.58
N ASP A 133 -6.26 -14.90 16.42
CA ASP A 133 -7.13 -15.99 16.92
C ASP A 133 -8.46 -15.44 17.47
N ALA A 134 -8.43 -14.36 18.24
CA ALA A 134 -9.62 -13.75 18.82
C ALA A 134 -10.59 -13.19 17.78
N GLU A 135 -10.06 -12.54 16.74
CA GLU A 135 -10.87 -11.98 15.65
C GLU A 135 -11.47 -13.10 14.78
N VAL A 136 -10.71 -14.16 14.50
CA VAL A 136 -11.24 -15.34 13.79
C VAL A 136 -12.33 -16.02 14.59
N GLN A 137 -12.13 -16.25 15.89
CA GLN A 137 -13.16 -16.84 16.76
C GLN A 137 -14.43 -15.99 16.81
N LYS A 138 -14.27 -14.66 16.90
CA LYS A 138 -15.40 -13.74 16.87
C LYS A 138 -16.15 -13.82 15.54
N LEU A 139 -15.41 -13.77 14.42
CA LEU A 139 -16.00 -13.85 13.09
C LEU A 139 -16.79 -15.17 12.92
N LEU A 140 -16.21 -16.31 13.30
CA LEU A 140 -16.89 -17.59 13.24
C LEU A 140 -18.14 -17.63 14.14
N SER A 141 -18.09 -17.02 15.32
CA SER A 141 -19.26 -16.93 16.21
C SER A 141 -20.38 -16.06 15.62
N ASP A 142 -20.05 -14.96 14.98
CA ASP A 142 -21.02 -14.07 14.32
C ASP A 142 -21.80 -14.81 13.20
N TYR A 143 -21.24 -15.90 12.65
CA TYR A 143 -21.85 -16.73 11.60
C TYR A 143 -22.27 -18.15 12.06
N HIS A 144 -22.23 -18.42 13.38
CA HIS A 144 -22.59 -19.73 13.98
C HIS A 144 -21.71 -20.91 13.47
N LEU A 145 -20.42 -20.63 13.27
CA LEU A 145 -19.41 -21.57 12.77
C LEU A 145 -18.31 -21.87 13.81
N GLU A 146 -18.58 -21.71 15.12
CA GLU A 146 -17.58 -21.83 16.19
C GLU A 146 -16.88 -23.20 16.19
N ASN A 147 -17.59 -24.25 15.81
CA ASN A 147 -17.09 -25.62 15.70
C ASN A 147 -16.02 -25.76 14.60
N ARG A 148 -15.93 -24.82 13.66
CA ARG A 148 -14.99 -24.83 12.54
C ARG A 148 -13.64 -24.17 12.87
N PHE A 149 -13.48 -23.59 14.07
CA PHE A 149 -12.27 -22.82 14.43
C PHE A 149 -10.98 -23.63 14.25
N ARG A 150 -10.98 -24.90 14.70
CA ARG A 150 -9.78 -25.75 14.58
C ARG A 150 -9.37 -25.96 13.13
N GLU A 151 -10.32 -26.20 12.27
CA GLU A 151 -10.10 -26.41 10.83
C GLU A 151 -9.60 -25.13 10.15
N VAL A 152 -10.19 -23.97 10.48
CA VAL A 152 -9.73 -22.65 9.99
C VAL A 152 -8.30 -22.38 10.43
N LYS A 153 -7.96 -22.75 11.69
CA LYS A 153 -6.60 -22.61 12.20
C LYS A 153 -5.61 -23.51 11.47
N GLU A 154 -5.94 -24.77 11.27
CA GLU A 154 -5.07 -25.71 10.55
C GLU A 154 -4.81 -25.30 9.09
N TRP A 155 -5.73 -24.59 8.45
CA TRP A 155 -5.63 -24.22 7.05
C TRP A 155 -5.06 -22.83 6.79
N TYR A 156 -5.37 -21.85 7.64
CA TYR A 156 -5.16 -20.43 7.35
C TYR A 156 -4.26 -19.71 8.36
N ASP A 157 -3.92 -20.32 9.48
CA ASP A 157 -2.88 -19.83 10.38
C ASP A 157 -1.51 -20.19 9.80
N GLY A 158 -0.68 -19.22 9.52
CA GLY A 158 0.62 -19.53 8.89
C GLY A 158 1.55 -18.35 8.74
N TYR A 159 1.13 -17.17 9.15
CA TYR A 159 1.95 -15.97 9.13
C TYR A 159 2.35 -15.56 10.54
N ARG A 160 3.65 -15.30 10.73
CA ARG A 160 4.15 -14.75 11.98
C ARG A 160 4.72 -13.38 11.76
N PHE A 161 4.08 -12.37 12.36
CA PHE A 161 4.53 -11.00 12.38
C PHE A 161 4.97 -10.65 13.80
N GLY A 162 6.24 -10.19 13.96
CA GLY A 162 6.77 -9.92 15.27
C GLY A 162 6.60 -11.08 16.26
N LYS A 163 5.65 -10.95 17.17
CA LYS A 163 5.26 -11.99 18.16
C LYS A 163 3.87 -12.55 17.93
N ALA A 164 3.10 -12.00 17.01
CA ALA A 164 1.74 -12.42 16.69
C ALA A 164 1.71 -13.48 15.60
N ASP A 165 0.93 -14.52 15.81
CA ASP A 165 0.51 -15.45 14.76
C ASP A 165 -0.80 -14.92 14.18
N VAL A 166 -0.87 -14.78 12.86
CA VAL A 166 -2.00 -14.16 12.17
C VAL A 166 -2.44 -14.98 10.97
N TYR A 167 -3.72 -14.89 10.66
CA TYR A 167 -4.35 -15.55 9.54
C TYR A 167 -4.41 -14.62 8.33
N CYS A 168 -4.38 -15.19 7.12
CA CYS A 168 -4.70 -14.44 5.91
C CYS A 168 -6.19 -14.05 5.91
N PRO A 169 -6.55 -12.75 5.97
CA PRO A 169 -7.94 -12.34 6.04
C PRO A 169 -8.76 -12.79 4.83
N TRP A 170 -8.16 -12.78 3.64
CA TRP A 170 -8.82 -13.20 2.41
C TRP A 170 -9.30 -14.64 2.46
N ASP A 171 -8.44 -15.56 2.91
CA ASP A 171 -8.78 -16.97 3.01
C ASP A 171 -9.89 -17.21 4.04
N VAL A 172 -9.76 -16.59 5.23
CA VAL A 172 -10.74 -16.73 6.31
C VAL A 172 -12.12 -16.20 5.88
N ILE A 173 -12.17 -15.00 5.28
CA ILE A 173 -13.43 -14.38 4.85
C ILE A 173 -14.11 -15.23 3.77
N ASN A 174 -13.37 -15.71 2.77
CA ASN A 174 -13.94 -16.52 1.70
C ASN A 174 -14.44 -17.88 2.21
N PHE A 175 -13.70 -18.49 3.16
CA PHE A 175 -14.17 -19.70 3.80
C PHE A 175 -15.48 -19.47 4.57
N VAL A 176 -15.55 -18.44 5.40
CA VAL A 176 -16.74 -18.12 6.19
C VAL A 176 -17.92 -17.78 5.28
N ASP A 177 -17.70 -17.01 4.21
CA ASP A 177 -18.73 -16.67 3.24
C ASP A 177 -19.34 -17.91 2.58
N ARG A 178 -18.51 -18.90 2.28
CA ARG A 178 -18.98 -20.18 1.73
C ARG A 178 -19.63 -21.09 2.77
N ALA A 179 -19.01 -21.19 3.95
CA ALA A 179 -19.47 -22.12 5.00
C ALA A 179 -20.81 -21.69 5.64
N LYS A 180 -21.17 -20.39 5.59
CA LYS A 180 -22.48 -19.93 6.07
C LYS A 180 -23.64 -20.47 5.22
N ASP A 181 -23.40 -20.70 3.92
CA ASP A 181 -24.41 -21.19 2.98
C ASP A 181 -24.33 -22.71 2.79
N ASP A 182 -23.15 -23.32 2.98
CA ASP A 182 -22.89 -24.76 2.93
C ASP A 182 -22.11 -25.20 4.18
N PRO A 183 -22.77 -25.72 5.23
CA PRO A 183 -22.11 -26.19 6.44
C PRO A 183 -21.08 -27.32 6.23
N GLU A 184 -21.14 -28.04 5.12
CA GLU A 184 -20.20 -29.11 4.75
C GLU A 184 -19.05 -28.60 3.87
N ALA A 185 -19.00 -27.27 3.57
CA ALA A 185 -17.94 -26.68 2.77
C ALA A 185 -16.56 -26.99 3.39
N LYS A 186 -15.63 -27.41 2.55
CA LYS A 186 -14.24 -27.66 2.95
C LYS A 186 -13.39 -26.43 2.73
N PRO A 187 -12.38 -26.20 3.56
CA PRO A 187 -11.40 -25.16 3.33
C PRO A 187 -10.70 -25.33 1.96
N GLU A 188 -10.41 -24.23 1.33
CA GLU A 188 -9.67 -24.15 0.06
C GLU A 188 -8.61 -23.05 0.15
N ALA A 189 -7.59 -23.13 -0.68
CA ALA A 189 -6.56 -22.10 -0.75
C ALA A 189 -7.05 -20.95 -1.65
N TYR A 190 -7.81 -20.02 -1.11
CA TYR A 190 -8.44 -18.91 -1.85
C TYR A 190 -7.43 -17.87 -2.34
N TRP A 191 -6.30 -17.73 -1.66
CA TRP A 191 -5.24 -16.79 -2.02
C TRP A 191 -4.42 -17.22 -3.25
N ILE A 192 -4.41 -18.51 -3.58
CA ILE A 192 -3.65 -19.04 -4.73
C ILE A 192 -4.15 -18.37 -6.01
N ASN A 193 -3.23 -17.80 -6.80
CA ASN A 193 -3.46 -17.11 -8.08
C ASN A 193 -4.21 -15.77 -8.00
N THR A 194 -4.41 -15.19 -6.84
CA THR A 194 -5.02 -13.85 -6.71
C THR A 194 -4.01 -12.73 -6.93
N SER A 195 -2.71 -12.98 -6.73
CA SER A 195 -1.63 -12.02 -6.97
C SER A 195 -0.61 -12.57 -7.98
N GLY A 196 0.04 -11.68 -8.73
CA GLY A 196 1.13 -12.06 -9.63
C GLY A 196 2.36 -12.50 -8.84
N ASN A 197 2.66 -13.80 -8.84
CA ASN A 197 3.86 -14.36 -8.19
C ASN A 197 5.16 -14.16 -9.00
N ASP A 198 5.18 -13.25 -9.95
CA ASP A 198 6.29 -13.06 -10.90
C ASP A 198 7.61 -12.70 -10.23
N LEU A 199 7.52 -11.94 -9.13
CA LEU A 199 8.70 -11.53 -8.37
C LEU A 199 9.32 -12.71 -7.63
N VAL A 200 8.49 -13.52 -6.96
CA VAL A 200 8.93 -14.72 -6.22
C VAL A 200 9.52 -15.75 -7.19
N LYS A 201 8.84 -16.00 -8.32
CA LYS A 201 9.35 -16.88 -9.38
C LYS A 201 10.75 -16.46 -9.85
N ARG A 202 10.95 -15.16 -10.09
CA ARG A 202 12.25 -14.63 -10.53
C ARG A 202 13.36 -14.78 -9.49
N PHE A 203 13.04 -14.63 -8.20
CA PHE A 203 14.04 -14.88 -7.14
C PHE A 203 14.42 -16.36 -7.07
N ILE A 204 13.46 -17.27 -7.21
CA ILE A 204 13.71 -18.72 -7.25
C ILE A 204 14.58 -19.07 -8.48
N ASP A 205 14.25 -18.53 -9.66
CA ASP A 205 14.99 -18.77 -10.90
C ASP A 205 16.43 -18.24 -10.84
N LYS A 206 16.67 -17.14 -10.12
CA LYS A 206 18.01 -16.60 -9.89
C LYS A 206 18.81 -17.39 -8.86
N ALA A 207 18.16 -17.95 -7.84
CA ALA A 207 18.82 -18.75 -6.82
C ALA A 207 19.24 -20.14 -7.33
N ASN A 208 18.64 -20.61 -8.41
CA ASN A 208 18.92 -21.90 -9.04
C ASN A 208 19.96 -21.80 -10.20
N LYS A 209 20.56 -20.65 -10.42
CA LYS A 209 21.68 -20.40 -11.34
C LYS A 209 22.96 -20.12 -10.59
#